data_07923a5dc78096eba5a53116b6c09e7e
#
_entry.id   07923a5dc78096eba5a53116b6c09e7e
#
_cell.length_a   1.000
_cell.length_b   1.000
_cell.length_c   1.000
_cell.angle_alpha   90.00
_cell.angle_beta   90.00
_cell.angle_gamma   90.00
#
_symmetry.space_group_name_H-M   'P 1'
#
loop_
_entity.id
_entity.type
_entity.pdbx_description
1 polymer ?
#
loop_
_entity_poly.entity_id
_entity_poly.type
_entity_poly.pdbx_seq_one_letter_code
_entity_poly.pdbx_strand_id
1 'polypeptide(L)'
;MLEKMGEFFEARLNGYEEHQLTCIDSAREFYPFTAGCLPQTADSHILDLGCGTGLELGYYFETVPTARITGIDLAPRMLEALRGKYPDKSLTLIAGSYFDVPFDECAFDAAVSVESLHHFTKEEKIPLYEKLRKAIKPGGYFILTDYFSASDEEERFRRAELLRLKKEQDIHDDGFYHYDTPLTVDHEREALLSAGFSSVTVLKNWGATFTLRADR
;
A
#
# COMPACT_ATOMS: atom_id res chain seq x y z
N MET A 1 6.04 -20.22 -11.13
CA MET A 1 4.58 -20.46 -10.95
C MET A 1 4.03 -19.28 -10.19
N LEU A 2 2.87 -18.75 -10.59
CA LEU A 2 2.20 -17.69 -9.84
C LEU A 2 1.68 -18.28 -8.51
N GLU A 3 1.94 -17.58 -7.41
CA GLU A 3 1.44 -17.91 -6.08
C GLU A 3 0.29 -16.98 -5.73
N LYS A 4 -0.71 -17.43 -4.96
CA LYS A 4 -1.73 -16.52 -4.41
C LYS A 4 -1.08 -15.52 -3.48
N MET A 5 -1.45 -14.25 -3.58
CA MET A 5 -0.76 -13.16 -2.91
C MET A 5 -0.66 -13.34 -1.39
N GLY A 6 -1.76 -13.68 -0.72
CA GLY A 6 -1.73 -13.94 0.72
C GLY A 6 -0.79 -15.09 1.11
N GLU A 7 -0.83 -16.20 0.36
CA GLU A 7 0.04 -17.37 0.60
C GLU A 7 1.51 -17.03 0.36
N PHE A 8 1.81 -16.22 -0.67
CA PHE A 8 3.16 -15.75 -0.97
C PHE A 8 3.78 -15.00 0.21
N PHE A 9 3.05 -14.04 0.78
CA PHE A 9 3.54 -13.24 1.90
C PHE A 9 3.60 -14.04 3.21
N GLU A 10 2.62 -14.90 3.48
CA GLU A 10 2.65 -15.78 4.66
C GLU A 10 3.84 -16.72 4.68
N ALA A 11 4.18 -17.30 3.53
CA ALA A 11 5.33 -18.20 3.42
C ALA A 11 6.67 -17.50 3.65
N ARG A 12 6.73 -16.17 3.44
CA ARG A 12 7.95 -15.36 3.53
C ARG A 12 8.04 -14.49 4.78
N LEU A 13 7.11 -14.61 5.72
CA LEU A 13 7.09 -13.85 6.97
C LEU A 13 8.44 -13.89 7.71
N ASN A 14 9.04 -15.07 7.81
CA ASN A 14 10.37 -15.22 8.39
C ASN A 14 11.42 -14.59 7.46
N GLY A 15 12.05 -13.51 7.90
CA GLY A 15 13.04 -12.75 7.13
C GLY A 15 12.43 -11.67 6.23
N TYR A 16 11.11 -11.46 6.24
CA TYR A 16 10.44 -10.45 5.42
C TYR A 16 11.02 -9.05 5.62
N GLU A 17 11.10 -8.58 6.87
CA GLU A 17 11.63 -7.24 7.17
C GLU A 17 13.11 -7.09 6.79
N GLU A 18 13.92 -8.13 7.03
CA GLU A 18 15.32 -8.13 6.61
C GLU A 18 15.44 -8.04 5.09
N HIS A 19 14.63 -8.82 4.37
CA HIS A 19 14.56 -8.75 2.90
C HIS A 19 14.16 -7.35 2.43
N GLN A 20 13.07 -6.79 2.96
CA GLN A 20 12.62 -5.44 2.60
C GLN A 20 13.72 -4.40 2.81
N LEU A 21 14.39 -4.42 3.97
CA LEU A 21 15.38 -3.42 4.33
C LEU A 21 16.76 -3.62 3.68
N THR A 22 17.04 -4.78 3.11
CA THR A 22 18.36 -5.09 2.53
C THR A 22 18.35 -5.35 1.02
N CYS A 23 17.23 -5.81 0.47
CA CYS A 23 17.10 -6.17 -0.94
C CYS A 23 16.28 -5.17 -1.75
N ILE A 24 15.41 -4.37 -1.10
CA ILE A 24 14.67 -3.32 -1.79
C ILE A 24 15.47 -2.03 -1.76
N ASP A 25 15.76 -1.50 -2.94
CA ASP A 25 16.55 -0.30 -3.10
C ASP A 25 15.95 0.87 -2.32
N SER A 26 16.79 1.54 -1.52
CA SER A 26 16.44 2.70 -0.73
C SER A 26 15.34 2.50 0.34
N ALA A 27 14.99 1.25 0.67
CA ALA A 27 13.95 0.96 1.68
C ALA A 27 14.24 1.64 3.03
N ARG A 28 15.50 1.65 3.45
CA ARG A 28 15.94 2.33 4.69
C ARG A 28 15.76 3.85 4.65
N GLU A 29 15.50 4.43 3.48
CA GLU A 29 15.24 5.86 3.30
C GLU A 29 13.74 6.14 3.14
N PHE A 30 13.05 5.38 2.29
CA PHE A 30 11.65 5.68 1.98
C PHE A 30 10.67 5.29 3.11
N TYR A 31 10.91 4.23 3.90
CA TYR A 31 10.05 3.91 5.05
C TYR A 31 10.00 5.04 6.08
N PRO A 32 11.14 5.54 6.62
CA PRO A 32 11.10 6.68 7.54
C PRO A 32 10.59 7.98 6.89
N PHE A 33 10.87 8.20 5.60
CA PHE A 33 10.33 9.36 4.88
C PHE A 33 8.80 9.29 4.79
N THR A 34 8.24 8.15 4.41
CA THR A 34 6.79 7.92 4.34
C THR A 34 6.12 8.15 5.69
N ALA A 35 6.69 7.60 6.77
CA ALA A 35 6.23 7.84 8.14
C ALA A 35 6.23 9.34 8.50
N GLY A 36 7.27 10.07 8.09
CA GLY A 36 7.36 11.53 8.28
C GLY A 36 6.32 12.34 7.49
N CYS A 37 5.75 11.77 6.42
CA CYS A 37 4.69 12.39 5.63
C CYS A 37 3.30 12.25 6.26
N LEU A 38 3.12 11.38 7.25
CA LEU A 38 1.86 11.20 7.96
C LEU A 38 1.59 12.33 8.95
N PRO A 39 0.32 12.54 9.39
CA PRO A 39 -0.02 13.59 10.35
C PRO A 39 0.78 13.46 11.64
N GLN A 40 1.47 14.53 12.06
CA GLN A 40 2.29 14.57 13.28
C GLN A 40 1.50 15.02 14.51
N THR A 41 0.18 14.88 14.50
CA THR A 41 -0.71 15.24 15.59
C THR A 41 -0.98 14.03 16.46
N ALA A 42 -0.99 14.20 17.79
CA ALA A 42 -1.38 13.14 18.73
C ALA A 42 -2.77 12.58 18.37
N ASP A 43 -2.94 11.27 18.60
CA ASP A 43 -4.19 10.54 18.36
C ASP A 43 -4.69 10.52 16.90
N SER A 44 -3.85 10.91 15.94
CA SER A 44 -4.19 10.81 14.51
C SER A 44 -4.61 9.40 14.15
N HIS A 45 -5.68 9.27 13.38
CA HIS A 45 -6.21 7.97 12.93
C HIS A 45 -5.82 7.72 11.47
N ILE A 46 -5.01 6.70 11.24
CA ILE A 46 -4.45 6.35 9.94
C ILE A 46 -5.06 5.05 9.43
N LEU A 47 -5.46 5.03 8.17
CA LEU A 47 -5.80 3.80 7.44
C LEU A 47 -4.59 3.34 6.65
N ASP A 48 -4.15 2.10 6.87
CA ASP A 48 -2.96 1.51 6.26
C ASP A 48 -3.36 0.31 5.38
N LEU A 49 -3.13 0.45 4.07
CA LEU A 49 -3.51 -0.52 3.05
C LEU A 49 -2.32 -1.40 2.67
N GLY A 50 -2.40 -2.70 3.02
CA GLY A 50 -1.31 -3.64 2.88
C GLY A 50 -0.25 -3.42 3.97
N CYS A 51 -0.70 -3.27 5.23
CA CYS A 51 0.16 -2.86 6.33
C CYS A 51 1.25 -3.89 6.71
N GLY A 52 1.15 -5.13 6.24
CA GLY A 52 2.14 -6.18 6.49
C GLY A 52 2.53 -6.30 7.97
N THR A 53 3.83 -6.22 8.22
CA THR A 53 4.41 -6.20 9.59
C THR A 53 4.60 -4.79 10.16
N GLY A 54 4.17 -3.73 9.43
CA GLY A 54 4.22 -2.33 9.87
C GLY A 54 5.64 -1.76 9.94
N LEU A 55 6.42 -1.88 8.87
CA LEU A 55 7.77 -1.31 8.82
C LEU A 55 7.75 0.21 8.95
N GLU A 56 6.90 0.91 8.19
CA GLU A 56 6.71 2.38 8.29
C GLU A 56 6.12 2.79 9.64
N LEU A 57 5.25 1.95 10.22
CA LEU A 57 4.61 2.24 11.51
C LEU A 57 5.60 2.32 12.66
N GLY A 58 6.73 1.58 12.58
CA GLY A 58 7.82 1.70 13.55
C GLY A 58 8.32 3.12 13.66
N TYR A 59 8.69 3.71 12.53
CA TYR A 59 9.15 5.09 12.46
C TYR A 59 8.05 6.10 12.83
N TYR A 60 6.80 5.81 12.46
CA TYR A 60 5.68 6.69 12.79
C TYR A 60 5.39 6.73 14.29
N PHE A 61 5.45 5.60 14.98
CA PHE A 61 5.25 5.54 16.42
C PHE A 61 6.37 6.19 17.25
N GLU A 62 7.56 6.39 16.68
CA GLU A 62 8.62 7.17 17.32
C GLU A 62 8.24 8.65 17.45
N THR A 63 7.50 9.19 16.47
CA THR A 63 7.09 10.60 16.43
C THR A 63 5.67 10.82 16.98
N VAL A 64 4.75 9.89 16.73
CA VAL A 64 3.34 9.96 17.16
C VAL A 64 2.96 8.68 17.91
N PRO A 65 3.45 8.49 19.15
CA PRO A 65 3.27 7.24 19.90
C PRO A 65 1.81 6.91 20.25
N THR A 66 0.91 7.89 20.19
CA THR A 66 -0.52 7.73 20.46
C THR A 66 -1.37 7.56 19.19
N ALA A 67 -0.73 7.46 18.02
CA ALA A 67 -1.45 7.24 16.76
C ALA A 67 -2.35 6.00 16.83
N ARG A 68 -3.50 6.09 16.18
CA ARG A 68 -4.44 4.98 16.01
C ARG A 68 -4.32 4.48 14.58
N ILE A 69 -4.08 3.18 14.41
CA ILE A 69 -3.91 2.57 13.10
C ILE A 69 -5.05 1.59 12.85
N THR A 70 -5.70 1.72 11.70
CA THR A 70 -6.52 0.67 11.11
C THR A 70 -5.73 0.09 9.95
N GLY A 71 -5.18 -1.12 10.14
CA GLY A 71 -4.37 -1.81 9.14
C GLY A 71 -5.16 -2.95 8.48
N ILE A 72 -5.04 -3.06 7.18
CA ILE A 72 -5.67 -4.12 6.37
C ILE A 72 -4.58 -4.87 5.62
N ASP A 73 -4.59 -6.20 5.72
CA ASP A 73 -3.67 -7.06 4.97
C ASP A 73 -4.32 -8.40 4.62
N LEU A 74 -3.93 -8.98 3.48
CA LEU A 74 -4.39 -10.30 3.02
C LEU A 74 -3.82 -11.46 3.84
N ALA A 75 -2.66 -11.25 4.47
CA ALA A 75 -1.90 -12.28 5.18
C ALA A 75 -2.11 -12.17 6.70
N PRO A 76 -2.97 -13.01 7.32
CA PRO A 76 -3.25 -12.94 8.75
C PRO A 76 -2.00 -13.03 9.64
N ARG A 77 -1.00 -13.83 9.25
CA ARG A 77 0.24 -13.97 10.02
C ARG A 77 1.11 -12.70 10.02
N MET A 78 1.03 -11.87 8.96
CA MET A 78 1.65 -10.55 8.95
C MET A 78 1.01 -9.64 10.02
N LEU A 79 -0.33 -9.66 10.12
CA LEU A 79 -1.07 -8.92 11.14
C LEU A 79 -0.78 -9.41 12.56
N GLU A 80 -0.62 -10.72 12.75
CA GLU A 80 -0.19 -11.30 14.05
C GLU A 80 1.21 -10.80 14.43
N ALA A 81 2.14 -10.77 13.48
CA ALA A 81 3.49 -10.26 13.69
C ALA A 81 3.47 -8.77 14.04
N LEU A 82 2.68 -7.96 13.31
CA LEU A 82 2.48 -6.54 13.60
C LEU A 82 1.92 -6.33 15.01
N ARG A 83 0.89 -7.09 15.40
CA ARG A 83 0.31 -7.03 16.75
C ARG A 83 1.33 -7.39 17.83
N GLY A 84 2.11 -8.46 17.60
CA GLY A 84 3.17 -8.89 18.52
C GLY A 84 4.31 -7.88 18.67
N LYS A 85 4.64 -7.18 17.60
CA LYS A 85 5.70 -6.14 17.56
C LYS A 85 5.29 -4.88 18.33
N TYR A 86 3.99 -4.52 18.30
CA TYR A 86 3.46 -3.30 18.93
C TYR A 86 2.26 -3.59 19.83
N PRO A 87 2.43 -4.37 20.94
CA PRO A 87 1.31 -4.82 21.78
C PRO A 87 0.58 -3.67 22.49
N ASP A 88 1.30 -2.58 22.77
CA ASP A 88 0.80 -1.42 23.52
C ASP A 88 0.24 -0.30 22.58
N LYS A 89 0.27 -0.51 21.25
CA LYS A 89 -0.23 0.48 20.31
C LYS A 89 -1.72 0.28 19.97
N SER A 90 -2.38 1.37 19.63
CA SER A 90 -3.79 1.37 19.22
C SER A 90 -3.92 0.86 17.79
N LEU A 91 -4.02 -0.47 17.64
CA LEU A 91 -4.13 -1.14 16.36
C LEU A 91 -5.50 -1.79 16.19
N THR A 92 -6.19 -1.50 15.09
CA THR A 92 -7.33 -2.27 14.58
C THR A 92 -6.85 -2.97 13.32
N LEU A 93 -6.68 -4.30 13.37
CA LEU A 93 -6.12 -5.08 12.27
C LEU A 93 -7.19 -5.96 11.65
N ILE A 94 -7.34 -5.88 10.33
CA ILE A 94 -8.40 -6.55 9.56
C ILE A 94 -7.73 -7.44 8.52
N ALA A 95 -7.92 -8.75 8.66
CA ALA A 95 -7.48 -9.72 7.65
C ALA A 95 -8.48 -9.72 6.48
N GLY A 96 -8.02 -9.37 5.30
CA GLY A 96 -8.83 -9.33 4.10
C GLY A 96 -8.27 -8.41 3.01
N SER A 97 -8.95 -8.42 1.88
CA SER A 97 -8.61 -7.52 0.77
C SER A 97 -9.12 -6.10 1.06
N TYR A 98 -8.25 -5.11 0.93
CA TYR A 98 -8.68 -3.71 1.02
C TYR A 98 -9.62 -3.29 -0.15
N PHE A 99 -9.80 -4.12 -1.18
CA PHE A 99 -10.86 -3.93 -2.17
C PHE A 99 -12.24 -4.28 -1.60
N ASP A 100 -12.33 -5.29 -0.74
CA ASP A 100 -13.59 -5.85 -0.21
C ASP A 100 -13.96 -5.29 1.16
N VAL A 101 -12.98 -5.05 2.03
CA VAL A 101 -13.21 -4.51 3.38
C VAL A 101 -13.86 -3.12 3.28
N PRO A 102 -15.02 -2.90 3.93
CA PRO A 102 -15.65 -1.58 3.96
C PRO A 102 -14.81 -0.59 4.80
N PHE A 103 -14.80 0.66 4.40
CA PHE A 103 -14.18 1.75 5.17
C PHE A 103 -15.27 2.67 5.71
N ASP A 104 -15.12 3.09 6.98
CA ASP A 104 -15.99 4.11 7.56
C ASP A 104 -15.71 5.47 6.91
N GLU A 105 -16.79 6.18 6.53
CA GLU A 105 -16.65 7.49 5.87
C GLU A 105 -16.16 8.57 6.85
N CYS A 106 -15.25 9.43 6.36
CA CYS A 106 -14.68 10.55 7.13
C CYS A 106 -14.08 10.11 8.49
N ALA A 107 -13.51 8.90 8.57
CA ALA A 107 -12.98 8.34 9.80
C ALA A 107 -11.49 8.61 10.02
N PHE A 108 -10.74 8.77 8.93
CA PHE A 108 -9.26 8.79 8.96
C PHE A 108 -8.71 10.19 8.67
N ASP A 109 -7.68 10.59 9.42
CA ASP A 109 -6.96 11.85 9.19
C ASP A 109 -6.07 11.77 7.95
N ALA A 110 -5.50 10.57 7.71
CA ALA A 110 -4.80 10.23 6.48
C ALA A 110 -4.91 8.73 6.20
N ALA A 111 -4.53 8.34 4.99
CA ALA A 111 -4.29 6.95 4.64
C ALA A 111 -2.85 6.79 4.12
N VAL A 112 -2.34 5.56 4.16
CA VAL A 112 -1.02 5.19 3.65
C VAL A 112 -1.07 3.84 2.97
N SER A 113 -0.20 3.65 1.99
CA SER A 113 0.16 2.34 1.44
C SER A 113 1.63 2.36 1.06
N VAL A 114 2.37 1.31 1.42
CA VAL A 114 3.79 1.18 1.10
C VAL A 114 4.04 -0.16 0.44
N GLU A 115 4.60 -0.14 -0.78
CA GLU A 115 4.98 -1.34 -1.54
C GLU A 115 3.86 -2.41 -1.62
N SER A 116 2.62 -1.97 -1.91
CA SER A 116 1.46 -2.86 -1.91
C SER A 116 0.55 -2.70 -3.15
N LEU A 117 0.45 -1.52 -3.73
CA LEU A 117 -0.50 -1.25 -4.81
C LEU A 117 0.06 -1.49 -6.21
N HIS A 118 1.35 -1.73 -6.36
CA HIS A 118 1.99 -2.04 -7.65
C HIS A 118 1.55 -3.37 -8.28
N HIS A 119 0.78 -4.18 -7.58
CA HIS A 119 0.23 -5.44 -8.11
C HIS A 119 -1.06 -5.27 -8.92
N PHE A 120 -1.66 -4.06 -8.94
CA PHE A 120 -3.01 -3.84 -9.46
C PHE A 120 -3.03 -2.84 -10.62
N THR A 121 -3.98 -3.05 -11.51
CA THR A 121 -4.18 -2.21 -12.69
C THR A 121 -4.87 -0.89 -12.33
N LYS A 122 -4.80 0.08 -13.24
CA LYS A 122 -5.47 1.37 -13.09
C LYS A 122 -6.99 1.20 -12.88
N GLU A 123 -7.60 0.30 -13.63
CA GLU A 123 -9.04 0.02 -13.57
C GLU A 123 -9.47 -0.56 -12.23
N GLU A 124 -8.63 -1.42 -11.62
CA GLU A 124 -8.87 -1.98 -10.29
C GLU A 124 -8.69 -0.93 -9.20
N LYS A 125 -7.69 -0.06 -9.33
CA LYS A 125 -7.37 0.96 -8.32
C LYS A 125 -8.40 2.09 -8.23
N ILE A 126 -9.03 2.52 -9.34
CA ILE A 126 -9.97 3.65 -9.31
C ILE A 126 -11.11 3.44 -8.30
N PRO A 127 -11.86 2.33 -8.29
CA PRO A 127 -12.90 2.09 -7.28
C PRO A 127 -12.36 2.05 -5.83
N LEU A 128 -11.16 1.50 -5.64
CA LEU A 128 -10.50 1.52 -4.34
C LEU A 128 -10.19 2.96 -3.89
N TYR A 129 -9.65 3.77 -4.78
CA TYR A 129 -9.32 5.17 -4.49
C TYR A 129 -10.57 6.03 -4.24
N GLU A 130 -11.69 5.78 -4.91
CA GLU A 130 -12.97 6.42 -4.62
C GLU A 130 -13.45 6.09 -3.20
N LYS A 131 -13.36 4.81 -2.80
CA LYS A 131 -13.68 4.35 -1.45
C LYS A 131 -12.75 4.97 -0.42
N LEU A 132 -11.44 4.97 -0.69
CA LEU A 132 -10.40 5.54 0.17
C LEU A 132 -10.62 7.04 0.40
N ARG A 133 -10.90 7.78 -0.69
CA ARG A 133 -11.19 9.21 -0.61
C ARG A 133 -12.39 9.53 0.31
N LYS A 134 -13.45 8.71 0.27
CA LYS A 134 -14.61 8.88 1.17
C LYS A 134 -14.25 8.61 2.63
N ALA A 135 -13.35 7.67 2.87
CA ALA A 135 -12.91 7.29 4.22
C ALA A 135 -12.03 8.35 4.89
N ILE A 136 -11.21 9.06 4.13
CA ILE A 136 -10.36 10.15 4.63
C ILE A 136 -11.25 11.35 4.98
N LYS A 137 -10.97 12.08 6.05
CA LYS A 137 -11.65 13.31 6.47
C LYS A 137 -11.42 14.46 5.48
N PRO A 138 -12.31 15.46 5.40
CA PRO A 138 -12.04 16.70 4.67
C PRO A 138 -10.73 17.34 5.16
N GLY A 139 -9.84 17.69 4.21
CA GLY A 139 -8.50 18.21 4.49
C GLY A 139 -7.45 17.16 4.82
N GLY A 140 -7.84 15.89 4.90
CA GLY A 140 -6.91 14.77 4.98
C GLY A 140 -6.36 14.36 3.60
N TYR A 141 -5.49 13.36 3.58
CA TYR A 141 -4.76 12.98 2.37
C TYR A 141 -4.34 11.49 2.39
N PHE A 142 -3.96 11.00 1.23
CA PHE A 142 -3.36 9.67 1.05
C PHE A 142 -1.87 9.81 0.71
N ILE A 143 -1.03 9.02 1.36
CA ILE A 143 0.39 8.84 1.03
C ILE A 143 0.57 7.47 0.39
N LEU A 144 1.07 7.45 -0.83
CA LEU A 144 1.45 6.25 -1.54
C LEU A 144 2.96 6.26 -1.75
N THR A 145 3.65 5.30 -1.15
CA THR A 145 5.05 5.00 -1.45
C THR A 145 5.12 3.65 -2.13
N ASP A 146 5.47 3.65 -3.41
CA ASP A 146 5.46 2.44 -4.21
C ASP A 146 6.47 2.56 -5.35
N TYR A 147 6.79 1.44 -6.02
CA TYR A 147 7.60 1.53 -7.22
C TYR A 147 6.73 1.57 -8.49
N PHE A 148 7.27 2.21 -9.53
CA PHE A 148 6.55 2.55 -10.73
C PHE A 148 7.31 2.12 -11.98
N SER A 149 6.56 1.80 -13.04
CA SER A 149 7.13 1.57 -14.36
C SER A 149 7.78 2.84 -14.91
N ALA A 150 8.92 2.66 -15.57
CA ALA A 150 9.64 3.76 -16.19
C ALA A 150 8.98 4.28 -17.48
N SER A 151 8.07 3.49 -18.08
CA SER A 151 7.35 3.83 -19.30
C SER A 151 6.05 3.05 -19.46
N ASP A 152 5.16 3.57 -20.30
CA ASP A 152 3.92 2.87 -20.71
C ASP A 152 4.22 1.54 -21.41
N GLU A 153 5.38 1.41 -22.07
CA GLU A 153 5.77 0.16 -22.71
C GLU A 153 6.09 -0.91 -21.65
N GLU A 154 6.83 -0.55 -20.62
CA GLU A 154 7.11 -1.45 -19.48
C GLU A 154 5.83 -1.86 -18.76
N GLU A 155 4.96 -0.90 -18.44
CA GLU A 155 3.66 -1.16 -17.80
C GLU A 155 2.83 -2.16 -18.63
N ARG A 156 2.68 -1.92 -19.94
CA ARG A 156 1.97 -2.84 -20.84
C ARG A 156 2.63 -4.21 -20.92
N PHE A 157 3.96 -4.26 -20.97
CA PHE A 157 4.71 -5.51 -20.98
C PHE A 157 4.46 -6.34 -19.73
N ARG A 158 4.58 -5.73 -18.53
CA ARG A 158 4.34 -6.39 -17.25
C ARG A 158 2.94 -6.97 -17.14
N ARG A 159 1.94 -6.18 -17.53
CA ARG A 159 0.54 -6.62 -17.56
C ARG A 159 0.30 -7.78 -18.54
N ALA A 160 0.85 -7.70 -19.75
CA ALA A 160 0.74 -8.76 -20.75
C ALA A 160 1.39 -10.06 -20.26
N GLU A 161 2.51 -9.96 -19.57
CA GLU A 161 3.22 -11.10 -19.01
C GLU A 161 2.43 -11.79 -17.90
N LEU A 162 1.79 -11.05 -17.00
CA LEU A 162 0.86 -11.63 -16.00
C LEU A 162 -0.26 -12.43 -16.67
N LEU A 163 -0.88 -11.86 -17.70
CA LEU A 163 -1.96 -12.53 -18.44
C LEU A 163 -1.46 -13.79 -19.15
N ARG A 164 -0.25 -13.75 -19.74
CA ARG A 164 0.40 -14.91 -20.34
C ARG A 164 0.65 -16.02 -19.31
N LEU A 165 1.19 -15.65 -18.15
CA LEU A 165 1.47 -16.60 -17.06
C LEU A 165 0.19 -17.23 -16.49
N LYS A 166 -0.87 -16.44 -16.28
CA LYS A 166 -2.19 -16.97 -15.87
C LYS A 166 -2.70 -17.98 -16.87
N LYS A 167 -2.64 -17.66 -18.17
CA LYS A 167 -3.07 -18.57 -19.24
C LYS A 167 -2.24 -19.86 -19.30
N GLU A 168 -0.93 -19.78 -19.19
CA GLU A 168 -0.04 -20.95 -19.20
C GLU A 168 -0.27 -21.89 -18.01
N GLN A 169 -0.73 -21.35 -16.88
CA GLN A 169 -0.98 -22.09 -15.65
C GLN A 169 -2.46 -22.47 -15.47
N ASP A 170 -3.27 -22.25 -16.50
CA ASP A 170 -4.71 -22.55 -16.50
C ASP A 170 -5.47 -21.87 -15.33
N ILE A 171 -5.06 -20.65 -14.99
CA ILE A 171 -5.67 -19.86 -13.93
C ILE A 171 -6.81 -19.03 -14.52
N HIS A 172 -8.04 -19.33 -14.09
CA HIS A 172 -9.27 -18.70 -14.57
C HIS A 172 -10.07 -18.00 -13.47
N ASP A 173 -9.59 -18.02 -12.22
CA ASP A 173 -10.24 -17.32 -11.12
C ASP A 173 -9.82 -15.84 -11.06
N ASP A 174 -10.61 -15.04 -10.33
CA ASP A 174 -10.37 -13.62 -10.09
C ASP A 174 -9.47 -13.39 -8.85
N GLY A 175 -8.75 -14.43 -8.41
CA GLY A 175 -7.86 -14.36 -7.26
C GLY A 175 -6.67 -13.43 -7.50
N PHE A 176 -6.20 -12.80 -6.43
CA PHE A 176 -4.97 -12.01 -6.45
C PHE A 176 -3.74 -12.92 -6.44
N TYR A 177 -2.89 -12.75 -7.43
CA TYR A 177 -1.64 -13.47 -7.58
C TYR A 177 -0.47 -12.50 -7.45
N HIS A 178 0.58 -12.92 -6.75
CA HIS A 178 1.80 -12.13 -6.64
C HIS A 178 2.50 -12.04 -7.99
N TYR A 179 2.41 -10.90 -8.58
CA TYR A 179 3.13 -10.47 -9.77
C TYR A 179 3.05 -8.95 -9.88
N ASP A 180 4.17 -8.31 -10.22
CA ASP A 180 4.26 -6.87 -10.22
C ASP A 180 3.79 -6.29 -11.55
N THR A 181 2.77 -5.47 -11.49
CA THR A 181 2.20 -4.72 -12.64
C THR A 181 2.15 -3.22 -12.35
N PRO A 182 3.29 -2.61 -11.97
CA PRO A 182 3.31 -1.22 -11.57
C PRO A 182 2.84 -0.31 -12.71
N LEU A 183 2.04 0.69 -12.37
CA LEU A 183 1.68 1.77 -13.28
C LEU A 183 2.87 2.71 -13.47
N THR A 184 2.84 3.55 -14.51
CA THR A 184 3.67 4.75 -14.52
C THR A 184 3.16 5.76 -13.49
N VAL A 185 4.01 6.68 -13.03
CA VAL A 185 3.62 7.75 -12.10
C VAL A 185 2.46 8.58 -12.68
N ASP A 186 2.46 8.82 -13.98
CA ASP A 186 1.40 9.60 -14.64
C ASP A 186 0.06 8.84 -14.63
N HIS A 187 0.05 7.54 -14.93
CA HIS A 187 -1.16 6.73 -14.86
C HIS A 187 -1.68 6.58 -13.42
N GLU A 188 -0.81 6.49 -12.43
CA GLU A 188 -1.19 6.49 -11.02
C GLU A 188 -1.85 7.81 -10.60
N ARG A 189 -1.27 8.94 -11.02
CA ARG A 189 -1.86 10.28 -10.79
C ARG A 189 -3.22 10.41 -11.45
N GLU A 190 -3.35 9.93 -12.69
CA GLU A 190 -4.64 9.91 -13.39
C GLU A 190 -5.68 9.07 -12.65
N ALA A 191 -5.31 7.89 -12.12
CA ALA A 191 -6.22 7.04 -11.35
C ALA A 191 -6.72 7.77 -10.09
N LEU A 192 -5.82 8.39 -9.32
CA LEU A 192 -6.15 9.15 -8.12
C LEU A 192 -7.04 10.38 -8.42
N LEU A 193 -6.71 11.15 -9.46
CA LEU A 193 -7.53 12.29 -9.88
C LEU A 193 -8.90 11.85 -10.39
N SER A 194 -8.97 10.74 -11.14
CA SER A 194 -10.23 10.18 -11.62
C SER A 194 -11.14 9.71 -10.47
N ALA A 195 -10.55 9.24 -9.36
CA ALA A 195 -11.26 8.89 -8.14
C ALA A 195 -11.70 10.11 -7.30
N GLY A 196 -11.38 11.33 -7.76
CA GLY A 196 -11.84 12.59 -7.20
C GLY A 196 -10.93 13.21 -6.14
N PHE A 197 -9.68 12.74 -5.97
CA PHE A 197 -8.68 13.50 -5.21
C PHE A 197 -8.44 14.85 -5.89
N SER A 198 -8.28 15.91 -5.09
CA SER A 198 -8.18 17.29 -5.59
C SER A 198 -6.82 17.63 -6.18
N SER A 199 -5.78 17.00 -5.70
CA SER A 199 -4.41 17.15 -6.19
C SER A 199 -3.59 15.89 -5.95
N VAL A 200 -2.56 15.67 -6.79
CA VAL A 200 -1.57 14.61 -6.60
C VAL A 200 -0.18 15.18 -6.83
N THR A 201 0.67 15.10 -5.81
CA THR A 201 2.02 15.67 -5.81
C THR A 201 3.05 14.56 -5.56
N VAL A 202 4.11 14.53 -6.35
CA VAL A 202 5.31 13.74 -6.06
C VAL A 202 6.09 14.45 -4.95
N LEU A 203 6.26 13.80 -3.81
CA LEU A 203 7.01 14.36 -2.68
C LEU A 203 8.50 14.06 -2.79
N LYS A 204 8.84 12.82 -3.16
CA LYS A 204 10.23 12.37 -3.33
C LYS A 204 10.28 11.11 -4.18
N ASN A 205 11.45 10.80 -4.74
CA ASN A 205 11.71 9.53 -5.42
C ASN A 205 13.11 8.99 -5.11
N TRP A 206 13.24 7.67 -5.27
CA TRP A 206 14.47 6.90 -5.17
C TRP A 206 14.49 5.92 -6.33
N GLY A 207 15.10 6.32 -7.46
CA GLY A 207 15.06 5.52 -8.66
C GLY A 207 13.62 5.29 -9.14
N ALA A 208 13.15 4.05 -9.10
CA ALA A 208 11.80 3.67 -9.50
C ALA A 208 10.75 3.81 -8.39
N THR A 209 11.16 3.93 -7.11
CA THR A 209 10.23 4.11 -5.98
C THR A 209 9.93 5.59 -5.78
N PHE A 210 8.64 5.94 -5.69
CA PHE A 210 8.16 7.32 -5.49
C PHE A 210 7.22 7.38 -4.30
N THR A 211 7.28 8.50 -3.57
CA THR A 211 6.24 8.87 -2.61
C THR A 211 5.35 9.94 -3.23
N LEU A 212 4.07 9.61 -3.35
CA LEU A 212 3.01 10.50 -3.82
C LEU A 212 2.13 10.93 -2.64
N ARG A 213 1.63 12.15 -2.70
CA ARG A 213 0.56 12.64 -1.84
C ARG A 213 -0.65 13.02 -2.68
N ALA A 214 -1.81 12.47 -2.32
CA ALA A 214 -3.10 12.80 -2.92
C ALA A 214 -3.99 13.47 -1.87
N ASP A 215 -4.37 14.73 -2.10
CA ASP A 215 -5.23 15.48 -1.18
C ASP A 215 -6.71 15.22 -1.49
N ARG A 216 -7.51 15.05 -0.42
CA ARG A 216 -8.94 14.83 -0.56
C ARG A 216 -9.69 16.05 -1.07
#